data_c5b2789742455b43b6edd606591aa0b0
#
_entry.id   c5b2789742455b43b6edd606591aa0b0
#
_cell.length_a   1.000
_cell.length_b   1.000
_cell.length_c   1.000
_cell.angle_alpha   90.00
_cell.angle_beta   90.00
_cell.angle_gamma   90.00
#
_symmetry.space_group_name_H-M   'P 1'
#
loop_
_entity.id
_entity.type
_entity.pdbx_description
1 polymer ?
#
loop_
_entity_poly.entity_id
_entity_poly.type
_entity_poly.pdbx_seq_one_letter_code
_entity_poly.pdbx_strand_id
1 'polypeptide(L)'
;MFSSTGYVKNNSTPESNIPEYLYNNLYDCLLSCCKCRSSDEIIEFYGIQFTYAKFKQLVENTKLALHFSGISAGEKVVLSLITTPESIALMYACNALGIIPVMADIRLSEKEYANLMKETDAKFLFINDFMSNYCFHFARTHPEWKVYIVSPCDSAFGMVRSMQKLRCILTGNTYVTGSLFCPNVGEWRSVLKLFADQSPIDNPHTRGEEEIVFTTSGTTGARKYVVLNSFQLNLSAFQHFSFNSTESLESIHTVLSVMPIFACYGFVISVHAPLLLSKRIVLHPISNASKIPKAIIKYKPNFYSGVYDHYERLLKAKCLKNADLSFLRLLYYGGEHCDAAQIEKINVFLADHNCPAKLLQGYGMTEVASSAVSESDRDEYIPGSVGKALPYTKICIVREGTTEPVGTGEEGEICLQTPCQLLHYYGNPSATQELLRRHDDGKTWVHTGDWGYLDEDGNLFVKGRMKQMLVSASGTKIFPSVIADRVSAITFVDECAIVVRQGDKSLHDSTIILLVVPKRKAKNRLLAKKTIRVFCRRELPAFLRPDHIITCSSIPKTNSGKIDYSALEKKVPRRLVAKKRLQ
;
A
#
# COMPACT_ATOMS: atom_id res chain seq x y z
N MET A 1 9.74 22.51 -9.56
CA MET A 1 9.46 22.24 -10.98
C MET A 1 8.06 21.69 -11.22
N PHE A 2 7.35 21.25 -10.21
CA PHE A 2 5.91 21.14 -10.31
C PHE A 2 5.31 22.55 -10.22
N SER A 3 5.21 23.26 -11.36
CA SER A 3 4.50 24.53 -11.37
C SER A 3 3.01 24.22 -11.30
N SER A 4 2.29 24.92 -10.46
CA SER A 4 0.82 24.86 -10.31
C SER A 4 0.03 25.15 -11.61
N THR A 5 0.70 25.44 -12.71
CA THR A 5 0.10 25.87 -13.97
C THR A 5 -0.07 24.79 -15.03
N GLY A 6 0.34 23.53 -14.76
CA GLY A 6 0.21 22.40 -15.69
C GLY A 6 -1.12 21.64 -15.56
N TYR A 7 -2.26 22.34 -15.45
CA TYR A 7 -3.56 21.69 -15.29
C TYR A 7 -4.06 21.08 -16.60
N VAL A 8 -4.27 19.78 -16.54
CA VAL A 8 -4.95 19.03 -17.59
C VAL A 8 -6.46 19.13 -17.36
N LYS A 9 -7.14 19.82 -18.25
CA LYS A 9 -8.59 20.04 -18.16
C LYS A 9 -9.48 18.84 -18.55
N ASN A 10 -8.94 17.76 -19.14
CA ASN A 10 -9.74 16.62 -19.64
C ASN A 10 -8.99 15.28 -19.49
N ASN A 11 -9.73 14.23 -19.16
CA ASN A 11 -9.28 12.82 -19.09
C ASN A 11 -8.78 12.23 -20.43
N SER A 12 -8.73 13.02 -21.50
CA SER A 12 -8.27 12.65 -22.85
C SER A 12 -6.90 13.21 -23.21
N THR A 13 -6.04 13.50 -22.21
CA THR A 13 -4.71 14.06 -22.48
C THR A 13 -3.86 13.05 -23.23
N PRO A 14 -3.33 13.39 -24.42
CA PRO A 14 -2.44 12.51 -25.14
C PRO A 14 -1.16 12.24 -24.34
N GLU A 15 -0.63 11.03 -24.41
CA GLU A 15 0.66 10.67 -23.78
C GLU A 15 1.82 11.58 -24.22
N SER A 16 1.71 12.19 -25.42
CA SER A 16 2.66 13.19 -25.91
C SER A 16 2.81 14.43 -25.02
N ASN A 17 1.90 14.66 -24.08
CA ASN A 17 1.91 15.82 -23.20
C ASN A 17 2.43 15.49 -21.78
N ILE A 18 3.00 14.30 -21.58
CA ILE A 18 3.63 13.94 -20.30
C ILE A 18 4.88 14.83 -20.11
N PRO A 19 4.99 15.53 -18.98
CA PRO A 19 6.14 16.39 -18.72
C PRO A 19 7.48 15.64 -18.78
N GLU A 20 8.43 16.16 -19.52
CA GLU A 20 9.72 15.51 -19.78
C GLU A 20 10.50 15.18 -18.49
N TYR A 21 10.42 16.02 -17.48
CA TYR A 21 11.12 15.78 -16.21
C TYR A 21 10.65 14.52 -15.46
N LEU A 22 9.46 14.00 -15.77
CA LEU A 22 8.96 12.74 -15.18
C LEU A 22 9.70 11.50 -15.70
N TYR A 23 10.43 11.65 -16.80
CA TYR A 23 11.28 10.59 -17.35
C TYR A 23 12.65 10.48 -16.65
N ASN A 24 13.00 11.41 -15.75
CA ASN A 24 14.21 11.31 -14.96
C ASN A 24 14.13 10.14 -13.97
N ASN A 25 15.27 9.65 -13.49
CA ASN A 25 15.28 8.71 -12.39
C ASN A 25 14.81 9.39 -11.07
N LEU A 26 14.45 8.60 -10.06
CA LEU A 26 13.91 9.13 -8.79
C LEU A 26 14.91 10.08 -8.11
N TYR A 27 16.18 9.73 -8.16
CA TYR A 27 17.23 10.53 -7.51
C TYR A 27 17.46 11.87 -8.21
N ASP A 28 17.45 11.92 -9.53
CA ASP A 28 17.60 13.17 -10.30
C ASP A 28 16.40 14.10 -10.08
N CYS A 29 15.21 13.56 -9.93
CA CYS A 29 14.03 14.34 -9.51
C CYS A 29 14.25 14.96 -8.12
N LEU A 30 14.76 14.20 -7.15
CA LEU A 30 15.12 14.71 -5.83
C LEU A 30 16.22 15.78 -5.90
N LEU A 31 17.26 15.57 -6.69
CA LEU A 31 18.34 16.54 -6.89
C LEU A 31 17.83 17.87 -7.47
N SER A 32 16.88 17.81 -8.37
CA SER A 32 16.25 19.01 -8.95
C SER A 32 15.53 19.84 -7.88
N CYS A 33 14.82 19.18 -6.95
CA CYS A 33 14.22 19.85 -5.80
C CYS A 33 15.29 20.43 -4.85
N CYS A 34 16.38 19.69 -4.60
CA CYS A 34 17.48 20.14 -3.74
C CYS A 34 18.16 21.42 -4.26
N LYS A 35 18.33 21.57 -5.58
CA LYS A 35 18.93 22.76 -6.20
C LYS A 35 18.14 24.03 -5.89
N CYS A 36 16.82 23.93 -5.87
CA CYS A 36 15.93 25.10 -5.73
C CYS A 36 15.59 25.42 -4.27
N ARG A 37 15.64 24.43 -3.36
CA ARG A 37 15.05 24.51 -2.00
C ARG A 37 15.91 23.79 -0.96
N SER A 38 17.21 23.93 -1.02
CA SER A 38 18.16 23.17 -0.17
C SER A 38 17.94 23.32 1.34
N SER A 39 17.47 24.50 1.77
CA SER A 39 17.22 24.83 3.19
C SER A 39 15.83 24.41 3.69
N ASP A 40 14.91 24.07 2.79
CA ASP A 40 13.54 23.73 3.20
C ASP A 40 13.51 22.43 4.02
N GLU A 41 12.77 22.43 5.12
CA GLU A 41 12.52 21.25 5.93
C GLU A 41 11.55 20.32 5.21
N ILE A 42 12.01 19.12 4.89
CA ILE A 42 11.24 18.17 4.10
C ILE A 42 10.86 16.89 4.85
N ILE A 43 11.65 16.48 5.85
CA ILE A 43 11.36 15.31 6.66
C ILE A 43 11.46 15.67 8.12
N GLU A 44 10.42 15.31 8.87
CA GLU A 44 10.45 15.23 10.34
C GLU A 44 10.32 13.78 10.77
N PHE A 45 11.22 13.33 11.62
CA PHE A 45 11.22 12.00 12.19
C PHE A 45 11.50 12.05 13.70
N TYR A 46 10.46 11.86 14.51
CA TYR A 46 10.52 11.91 15.98
C TYR A 46 11.23 13.17 16.54
N GLY A 47 10.93 14.33 15.96
CA GLY A 47 11.48 15.62 16.37
C GLY A 47 12.82 15.99 15.73
N ILE A 48 13.36 15.13 14.87
CA ILE A 48 14.55 15.43 14.07
C ILE A 48 14.10 15.94 12.72
N GLN A 49 14.64 17.07 12.32
CA GLN A 49 14.33 17.73 11.06
C GLN A 49 15.46 17.53 10.05
N PHE A 50 15.06 17.18 8.83
CA PHE A 50 15.95 17.11 7.68
C PHE A 50 15.52 18.18 6.67
N THR A 51 16.48 19.03 6.31
CA THR A 51 16.38 19.85 5.11
C THR A 51 16.70 18.99 3.87
N TYR A 52 16.37 19.51 2.69
CA TYR A 52 16.80 18.87 1.43
C TYR A 52 18.32 18.62 1.41
N ALA A 53 19.12 19.60 1.82
CA ALA A 53 20.58 19.48 1.86
C ALA A 53 21.01 18.33 2.79
N LYS A 54 20.46 18.26 4.00
CA LYS A 54 20.78 17.20 4.96
C LYS A 54 20.32 15.82 4.50
N PHE A 55 19.15 15.74 3.87
CA PHE A 55 18.65 14.48 3.33
C PHE A 55 19.46 14.03 2.11
N LYS A 56 19.81 14.96 1.19
CA LYS A 56 20.73 14.68 0.09
C LYS A 56 22.05 14.12 0.61
N GLN A 57 22.63 14.72 1.64
CA GLN A 57 23.87 14.21 2.22
C GLN A 57 23.73 12.77 2.75
N LEU A 58 22.58 12.44 3.38
CA LEU A 58 22.30 11.07 3.82
C LEU A 58 22.23 10.11 2.61
N VAL A 59 21.60 10.52 1.51
CA VAL A 59 21.55 9.72 0.27
C VAL A 59 22.96 9.53 -0.32
N GLU A 60 23.76 10.60 -0.41
CA GLU A 60 25.14 10.50 -0.94
C GLU A 60 26.02 9.59 -0.09
N ASN A 61 25.97 9.70 1.25
CA ASN A 61 26.69 8.79 2.14
C ASN A 61 26.23 7.34 1.96
N THR A 62 24.91 7.14 1.71
CA THR A 62 24.33 5.82 1.46
C THR A 62 24.81 5.25 0.12
N LYS A 63 24.95 6.08 -0.93
CA LYS A 63 25.53 5.68 -2.22
C LYS A 63 26.98 5.19 -2.05
N LEU A 64 27.81 5.98 -1.35
CA LEU A 64 29.18 5.57 -1.04
C LEU A 64 29.23 4.23 -0.32
N ALA A 65 28.41 4.07 0.71
CA ALA A 65 28.35 2.84 1.49
C ALA A 65 27.92 1.62 0.66
N LEU A 66 26.93 1.76 -0.23
CA LEU A 66 26.49 0.70 -1.13
C LEU A 66 27.60 0.32 -2.12
N HIS A 67 28.20 1.32 -2.76
CA HIS A 67 29.28 1.12 -3.75
C HIS A 67 30.49 0.40 -3.13
N PHE A 68 31.03 0.92 -2.02
CA PHE A 68 32.20 0.33 -1.37
C PHE A 68 31.89 -0.98 -0.61
N SER A 69 30.59 -1.30 -0.41
CA SER A 69 30.18 -2.63 0.04
C SER A 69 30.20 -3.68 -1.08
N GLY A 70 30.54 -3.29 -2.31
CA GLY A 70 30.65 -4.16 -3.48
C GLY A 70 29.29 -4.47 -4.12
N ILE A 71 28.30 -3.60 -3.95
CA ILE A 71 26.98 -3.76 -4.58
C ILE A 71 26.99 -2.99 -5.90
N SER A 72 26.75 -3.69 -7.01
CA SER A 72 26.87 -3.14 -8.36
C SER A 72 25.51 -2.86 -9.01
N ALA A 73 25.51 -2.03 -10.05
CA ALA A 73 24.31 -1.79 -10.87
C ALA A 73 23.76 -3.11 -11.43
N GLY A 74 22.42 -3.22 -11.46
CA GLY A 74 21.69 -4.43 -11.87
C GLY A 74 21.55 -5.49 -10.77
N GLU A 75 22.32 -5.41 -9.68
CA GLU A 75 22.15 -6.33 -8.56
C GLU A 75 20.89 -6.00 -7.74
N LYS A 76 20.23 -7.02 -7.24
CA LYS A 76 19.02 -6.88 -6.41
C LYS A 76 19.39 -6.90 -4.93
N VAL A 77 18.79 -5.98 -4.18
CA VAL A 77 18.92 -5.90 -2.71
C VAL A 77 17.54 -5.92 -2.07
N VAL A 78 17.34 -6.79 -1.09
CA VAL A 78 16.06 -6.85 -0.37
C VAL A 78 16.04 -5.77 0.71
N LEU A 79 15.05 -4.88 0.66
CA LEU A 79 14.79 -3.86 1.66
C LEU A 79 13.54 -4.24 2.48
N SER A 80 13.75 -4.75 3.67
CA SER A 80 12.67 -5.10 4.63
C SER A 80 12.71 -4.15 5.82
N LEU A 81 12.28 -2.92 5.59
CA LEU A 81 12.47 -1.79 6.49
C LEU A 81 11.15 -1.05 6.74
N ILE A 82 10.98 -0.51 7.95
CA ILE A 82 9.92 0.47 8.21
C ILE A 82 10.30 1.82 7.58
N THR A 83 9.31 2.71 7.45
CA THR A 83 9.48 4.04 6.82
C THR A 83 10.29 4.96 7.72
N THR A 84 11.58 5.14 7.42
CA THR A 84 12.53 6.00 8.15
C THR A 84 13.35 6.82 7.15
N PRO A 85 14.05 7.88 7.58
CA PRO A 85 14.98 8.60 6.69
C PRO A 85 16.00 7.67 6.03
N GLU A 86 16.51 6.67 6.77
CA GLU A 86 17.50 5.70 6.28
C GLU A 86 16.92 4.80 5.18
N SER A 87 15.69 4.29 5.37
CA SER A 87 15.05 3.43 4.36
C SER A 87 14.72 4.19 3.09
N ILE A 88 14.33 5.46 3.21
CA ILE A 88 14.09 6.34 2.07
C ILE A 88 15.42 6.64 1.36
N ALA A 89 16.47 6.95 2.12
CA ALA A 89 17.80 7.21 1.55
C ALA A 89 18.36 5.99 0.80
N LEU A 90 18.14 4.75 1.33
CA LEU A 90 18.51 3.51 0.65
C LEU A 90 17.78 3.36 -0.70
N MET A 91 16.48 3.67 -0.75
CA MET A 91 15.71 3.64 -2.01
C MET A 91 16.31 4.57 -3.08
N TYR A 92 16.54 5.84 -2.71
CA TYR A 92 17.09 6.82 -3.65
C TYR A 92 18.56 6.52 -4.02
N ALA A 93 19.34 6.01 -3.08
CA ALA A 93 20.74 5.63 -3.34
C ALA A 93 20.84 4.41 -4.27
N CYS A 94 20.00 3.40 -4.06
CA CYS A 94 19.90 2.28 -4.99
C CYS A 94 19.54 2.76 -6.39
N ASN A 95 18.50 3.59 -6.52
CA ASN A 95 18.08 4.15 -7.80
C ASN A 95 19.20 4.94 -8.48
N ALA A 96 19.95 5.79 -7.74
CA ALA A 96 21.07 6.55 -8.27
C ALA A 96 22.21 5.68 -8.81
N LEU A 97 22.41 4.49 -8.24
CA LEU A 97 23.47 3.55 -8.62
C LEU A 97 23.01 2.46 -9.60
N GLY A 98 21.74 2.45 -10.00
CA GLY A 98 21.17 1.36 -10.81
C GLY A 98 21.05 0.01 -10.08
N ILE A 99 21.12 0.03 -8.75
CA ILE A 99 20.84 -1.14 -7.91
C ILE A 99 19.32 -1.29 -7.80
N ILE A 100 18.81 -2.52 -7.86
CA ILE A 100 17.38 -2.80 -7.90
C ILE A 100 16.87 -3.18 -6.48
N PRO A 101 16.21 -2.28 -5.73
CA PRO A 101 15.61 -2.62 -4.44
C PRO A 101 14.39 -3.52 -4.62
N VAL A 102 14.37 -4.63 -3.91
CA VAL A 102 13.22 -5.52 -3.76
C VAL A 102 12.53 -5.19 -2.44
N MET A 103 11.38 -4.55 -2.52
CA MET A 103 10.63 -4.07 -1.37
C MET A 103 9.87 -5.19 -0.70
N ALA A 104 10.22 -5.51 0.55
CA ALA A 104 9.71 -6.66 1.28
C ALA A 104 8.99 -6.28 2.58
N ASP A 105 7.91 -6.98 2.88
CA ASP A 105 7.19 -6.82 4.15
C ASP A 105 8.09 -7.25 5.32
N ILE A 106 8.16 -6.42 6.35
CA ILE A 106 8.97 -6.65 7.55
C ILE A 106 8.53 -7.87 8.39
N ARG A 107 7.40 -8.48 8.08
CA ARG A 107 6.82 -9.61 8.83
C ARG A 107 7.09 -10.97 8.19
N LEU A 108 7.89 -11.02 7.15
CA LEU A 108 8.20 -12.28 6.50
C LEU A 108 8.85 -13.25 7.48
N SER A 109 8.47 -14.51 7.39
CA SER A 109 9.15 -15.60 8.08
C SER A 109 10.52 -15.87 7.45
N GLU A 110 11.41 -16.51 8.17
CA GLU A 110 12.75 -16.89 7.68
C GLU A 110 12.69 -17.65 6.36
N LYS A 111 11.78 -18.62 6.26
CA LYS A 111 11.53 -19.35 5.04
C LYS A 111 11.08 -18.46 3.88
N GLU A 112 10.25 -17.46 4.17
CA GLU A 112 9.78 -16.53 3.15
C GLU A 112 10.88 -15.58 2.69
N TYR A 113 11.77 -15.13 3.60
CA TYR A 113 12.97 -14.38 3.20
C TYR A 113 13.90 -15.23 2.35
N ALA A 114 14.16 -16.48 2.74
CA ALA A 114 15.00 -17.39 1.95
C ALA A 114 14.43 -17.63 0.54
N ASN A 115 13.11 -17.81 0.44
CA ASN A 115 12.44 -17.93 -0.86
C ASN A 115 12.57 -16.63 -1.66
N LEU A 116 12.28 -15.48 -1.05
CA LEU A 116 12.39 -14.18 -1.70
C LEU A 116 13.79 -13.92 -2.25
N MET A 117 14.83 -14.14 -1.45
CA MET A 117 16.23 -13.98 -1.87
C MET A 117 16.58 -14.86 -3.06
N LYS A 118 16.14 -16.13 -3.04
CA LYS A 118 16.36 -17.09 -4.14
C LYS A 118 15.58 -16.73 -5.39
N GLU A 119 14.29 -16.43 -5.25
CA GLU A 119 13.38 -16.15 -6.37
C GLU A 119 13.73 -14.84 -7.09
N THR A 120 14.36 -13.89 -6.38
CA THR A 120 14.81 -12.60 -6.94
C THR A 120 16.30 -12.56 -7.25
N ASP A 121 17.07 -13.63 -6.97
CA ASP A 121 18.53 -13.66 -7.08
C ASP A 121 19.22 -12.51 -6.29
N ALA A 122 18.61 -12.10 -5.18
CA ALA A 122 19.19 -11.07 -4.32
C ALA A 122 20.26 -11.66 -3.40
N LYS A 123 21.35 -10.93 -3.19
CA LYS A 123 22.48 -11.35 -2.34
C LYS A 123 22.57 -10.57 -1.02
N PHE A 124 21.86 -9.45 -0.94
CA PHE A 124 21.94 -8.51 0.18
C PHE A 124 20.54 -8.32 0.78
N LEU A 125 20.46 -8.38 2.11
CA LEU A 125 19.24 -8.14 2.88
C LEU A 125 19.45 -7.00 3.87
N PHE A 126 18.64 -5.95 3.78
CA PHE A 126 18.59 -4.86 4.75
C PHE A 126 17.35 -5.05 5.63
N ILE A 127 17.53 -5.09 6.96
CA ILE A 127 16.48 -5.40 7.91
C ILE A 127 16.61 -4.54 9.17
N ASN A 128 15.51 -4.28 9.88
CA ASN A 128 15.55 -3.47 11.08
C ASN A 128 16.13 -4.20 12.30
N ASP A 129 16.76 -3.44 13.23
CA ASP A 129 17.42 -3.92 14.43
C ASP A 129 16.51 -4.70 15.40
N PHE A 130 15.23 -4.36 15.50
CA PHE A 130 14.26 -5.09 16.32
C PHE A 130 13.96 -6.53 15.82
N MET A 131 14.49 -6.89 14.64
CA MET A 131 14.43 -8.24 14.09
C MET A 131 15.78 -8.97 14.18
N SER A 132 16.75 -8.45 14.90
CA SER A 132 18.14 -8.90 14.89
C SER A 132 18.33 -10.38 15.30
N ASN A 133 17.63 -10.89 16.31
CA ASN A 133 17.73 -12.31 16.71
C ASN A 133 17.41 -13.26 15.54
N TYR A 134 16.43 -12.90 14.78
CA TYR A 134 16.01 -13.57 13.58
C TYR A 134 17.07 -13.50 12.48
N CYS A 135 17.70 -12.33 12.31
CA CYS A 135 18.75 -12.11 11.33
C CYS A 135 19.98 -12.97 11.57
N PHE A 136 20.40 -13.15 12.83
CA PHE A 136 21.58 -13.95 13.12
C PHE A 136 21.38 -15.42 12.83
N HIS A 137 20.20 -15.96 13.14
CA HIS A 137 19.89 -17.34 12.76
C HIS A 137 19.87 -17.48 11.23
N PHE A 138 19.17 -16.60 10.54
CA PHE A 138 19.09 -16.56 9.09
C PHE A 138 20.48 -16.45 8.44
N ALA A 139 21.34 -15.55 8.91
CA ALA A 139 22.68 -15.36 8.37
C ALA A 139 23.60 -16.55 8.58
N ARG A 140 23.44 -17.30 9.68
CA ARG A 140 24.20 -18.54 9.94
C ARG A 140 23.78 -19.68 9.04
N THR A 141 22.48 -19.78 8.76
CA THR A 141 21.92 -20.84 7.90
C THR A 141 22.12 -20.54 6.41
N HIS A 142 22.40 -19.27 6.10
CA HIS A 142 22.58 -18.76 4.73
C HIS A 142 23.84 -17.89 4.61
N PRO A 143 25.05 -18.48 4.72
CA PRO A 143 26.31 -17.72 4.69
C PRO A 143 26.59 -17.06 3.33
N GLU A 144 25.90 -17.48 2.28
CA GLU A 144 25.97 -16.91 0.92
C GLU A 144 25.36 -15.52 0.80
N TRP A 145 24.52 -15.10 1.77
CA TRP A 145 23.87 -13.80 1.77
C TRP A 145 24.45 -12.86 2.82
N LYS A 146 24.55 -11.59 2.47
CA LYS A 146 25.01 -10.54 3.37
C LYS A 146 23.82 -9.79 3.97
N VAL A 147 23.80 -9.66 5.29
CA VAL A 147 22.69 -9.02 6.01
C VAL A 147 23.17 -7.72 6.64
N TYR A 148 22.49 -6.62 6.33
CA TYR A 148 22.73 -5.32 6.96
C TYR A 148 21.60 -4.97 7.92
N ILE A 149 21.96 -4.65 9.15
CA ILE A 149 21.03 -4.23 10.20
C ILE A 149 20.95 -2.70 10.19
N VAL A 150 19.75 -2.18 9.93
CA VAL A 150 19.41 -0.75 9.88
C VAL A 150 18.60 -0.40 11.11
N SER A 151 19.11 0.48 11.97
CA SER A 151 18.36 0.94 13.12
C SER A 151 17.42 2.09 12.75
N PRO A 152 16.12 2.05 13.11
CA PRO A 152 15.23 3.19 12.97
C PRO A 152 15.67 4.43 13.75
N CYS A 153 16.63 4.26 14.67
CA CYS A 153 17.17 5.33 15.50
C CYS A 153 18.55 5.83 15.04
N ASP A 154 19.03 5.42 13.86
CA ASP A 154 20.35 5.82 13.38
C ASP A 154 20.46 7.34 13.17
N SER A 155 19.40 7.98 12.69
CA SER A 155 19.29 9.44 12.60
C SER A 155 18.87 10.13 13.91
N ALA A 156 18.55 9.37 14.97
CA ALA A 156 18.08 9.93 16.23
C ALA A 156 19.22 10.54 17.08
N PHE A 157 18.86 11.42 18.01
CA PHE A 157 19.80 11.94 19.02
C PHE A 157 20.50 10.82 19.78
N GLY A 158 21.75 11.04 20.19
CA GLY A 158 22.59 10.03 20.84
C GLY A 158 21.92 9.34 22.04
N MET A 159 21.18 10.09 22.86
CA MET A 159 20.44 9.56 24.02
C MET A 159 19.33 8.58 23.59
N VAL A 160 18.50 8.93 22.60
CA VAL A 160 17.41 8.07 22.10
C VAL A 160 17.98 6.77 21.54
N ARG A 161 19.07 6.86 20.82
CA ARG A 161 19.79 5.73 20.26
C ARG A 161 20.37 4.81 21.33
N SER A 162 20.98 5.40 22.38
CA SER A 162 21.50 4.63 23.52
C SER A 162 20.39 3.91 24.28
N MET A 163 19.24 4.57 24.46
CA MET A 163 18.05 3.93 25.05
C MET A 163 17.51 2.79 24.18
N GLN A 164 17.48 2.94 22.85
CA GLN A 164 17.06 1.87 21.95
C GLN A 164 18.03 0.68 22.01
N LYS A 165 19.33 0.93 21.99
CA LYS A 165 20.33 -0.14 22.17
C LYS A 165 20.14 -0.88 23.51
N LEU A 166 19.94 -0.14 24.60
CA LEU A 166 19.66 -0.73 25.92
C LEU A 166 18.37 -1.56 25.91
N ARG A 167 17.32 -1.05 25.27
CA ARG A 167 16.05 -1.79 25.11
C ARG A 167 16.25 -3.09 24.33
N CYS A 168 16.99 -3.06 23.22
CA CYS A 168 17.31 -4.26 22.44
C CYS A 168 18.05 -5.29 23.31
N ILE A 169 19.02 -4.87 24.12
CA ILE A 169 19.75 -5.74 25.06
C ILE A 169 18.78 -6.34 26.09
N LEU A 170 17.95 -5.51 26.72
CA LEU A 170 17.01 -5.95 27.78
C LEU A 170 15.89 -6.87 27.23
N THR A 171 15.55 -6.76 25.97
CA THR A 171 14.56 -7.65 25.32
C THR A 171 15.18 -8.92 24.73
N GLY A 172 16.47 -9.18 25.00
CA GLY A 172 17.18 -10.35 24.50
C GLY A 172 17.53 -10.27 23.00
N ASN A 173 17.36 -9.10 22.38
CA ASN A 173 17.87 -8.85 21.04
C ASN A 173 19.39 -8.70 21.10
N THR A 174 20.13 -9.72 20.68
CA THR A 174 21.59 -9.81 20.75
C THR A 174 22.33 -8.96 19.70
N TYR A 175 21.77 -7.80 19.38
CA TYR A 175 22.25 -6.87 18.37
C TYR A 175 23.77 -6.54 18.44
N VAL A 176 24.32 -6.39 19.66
CA VAL A 176 25.71 -5.94 19.86
C VAL A 176 26.72 -7.08 19.84
N THR A 177 26.34 -8.28 20.23
CA THR A 177 27.26 -9.42 20.37
C THR A 177 27.27 -10.37 19.19
N GLY A 178 26.20 -10.38 18.40
CA GLY A 178 26.04 -11.33 17.29
C GLY A 178 26.93 -11.03 16.08
N SER A 179 27.21 -9.75 15.78
CA SER A 179 28.08 -9.37 14.64
C SER A 179 29.52 -9.89 14.78
N LEU A 180 30.00 -10.11 15.99
CA LEU A 180 31.31 -10.72 16.24
C LEU A 180 31.39 -12.20 15.83
N PHE A 181 30.24 -12.88 15.73
CA PHE A 181 30.15 -14.31 15.44
C PHE A 181 29.54 -14.65 14.06
N CYS A 182 29.12 -13.62 13.30
CA CYS A 182 28.53 -13.77 11.97
C CYS A 182 29.21 -12.79 11.00
N PRO A 183 30.21 -13.20 10.24
CA PRO A 183 30.99 -12.30 9.36
C PRO A 183 30.17 -11.73 8.20
N ASN A 184 29.05 -12.34 7.86
CA ASN A 184 28.12 -11.88 6.84
C ASN A 184 27.01 -10.94 7.39
N VAL A 185 27.09 -10.52 8.67
CA VAL A 185 26.16 -9.52 9.25
C VAL A 185 26.93 -8.23 9.56
N GLY A 186 26.42 -7.11 9.05
CA GLY A 186 26.96 -5.78 9.28
C GLY A 186 25.95 -4.81 9.89
N GLU A 187 26.40 -3.90 10.76
CA GLU A 187 25.62 -2.73 11.18
C GLU A 187 25.73 -1.66 10.11
N TRP A 188 24.61 -1.29 9.48
CA TRP A 188 24.59 -0.35 8.35
C TRP A 188 25.20 1.02 8.70
N ARG A 189 24.92 1.51 9.90
CA ARG A 189 25.51 2.75 10.37
C ARG A 189 27.04 2.72 10.45
N SER A 190 27.61 1.60 10.84
CA SER A 190 29.07 1.45 10.88
C SER A 190 29.66 1.47 9.48
N VAL A 191 28.96 0.88 8.50
CA VAL A 191 29.32 0.94 7.08
C VAL A 191 29.23 2.38 6.55
N LEU A 192 28.13 3.10 6.86
CA LEU A 192 28.00 4.52 6.49
C LEU A 192 29.16 5.37 7.02
N LYS A 193 29.59 5.17 8.26
CA LYS A 193 30.71 5.92 8.86
C LYS A 193 32.04 5.56 8.23
N LEU A 194 32.24 4.27 7.92
CA LEU A 194 33.50 3.79 7.33
C LEU A 194 33.79 4.46 5.99
N PHE A 195 32.75 4.75 5.22
CA PHE A 195 32.88 5.30 3.86
C PHE A 195 32.47 6.77 3.73
N ALA A 196 32.15 7.46 4.86
CA ALA A 196 31.68 8.86 4.82
C ALA A 196 32.69 9.86 4.24
N ASP A 197 33.98 9.59 4.37
CA ASP A 197 35.06 10.48 3.93
C ASP A 197 35.60 10.12 2.54
N GLN A 198 34.97 9.17 1.84
CA GLN A 198 35.35 8.82 0.47
C GLN A 198 34.93 9.90 -0.53
N SER A 199 35.65 9.98 -1.62
CA SER A 199 35.31 10.91 -2.71
C SER A 199 33.91 10.60 -3.27
N PRO A 200 33.16 11.65 -3.64
CA PRO A 200 31.86 11.46 -4.30
C PRO A 200 32.00 10.59 -5.54
N ILE A 201 31.02 9.74 -5.78
CA ILE A 201 30.92 8.91 -6.97
C ILE A 201 29.82 9.45 -7.89
N ASP A 202 30.03 9.31 -9.18
CA ASP A 202 29.04 9.71 -10.18
C ASP A 202 27.77 8.87 -10.05
N ASN A 203 26.69 9.36 -10.66
CA ASN A 203 25.46 8.63 -10.81
C ASN A 203 25.49 7.91 -12.18
N PRO A 204 25.96 6.65 -12.25
CA PRO A 204 26.08 5.96 -13.54
C PRO A 204 24.72 5.56 -14.11
N HIS A 205 23.66 5.66 -13.29
CA HIS A 205 22.35 5.19 -13.69
C HIS A 205 21.68 6.18 -14.64
N THR A 206 21.74 5.84 -15.91
CA THR A 206 20.83 6.34 -16.93
C THR A 206 19.61 5.42 -16.94
N ARG A 207 18.41 5.97 -17.15
CA ARG A 207 17.10 5.28 -17.22
C ARG A 207 17.21 3.77 -17.45
N GLY A 208 16.92 3.00 -16.40
CA GLY A 208 16.91 1.55 -16.45
C GLY A 208 15.56 1.02 -16.92
N GLU A 209 15.57 -0.21 -17.45
CA GLU A 209 14.32 -0.91 -17.71
C GLU A 209 13.72 -1.41 -16.39
N GLU A 210 14.52 -2.01 -15.52
CA GLU A 210 14.10 -2.52 -14.20
C GLU A 210 14.79 -1.71 -13.09
N GLU A 211 14.02 -0.99 -12.28
CA GLU A 211 14.62 -0.13 -11.25
C GLU A 211 14.14 -0.44 -9.84
N ILE A 212 12.99 -1.08 -9.70
CA ILE A 212 12.42 -1.43 -8.40
C ILE A 212 11.47 -2.61 -8.51
N VAL A 213 11.46 -3.46 -7.50
CA VAL A 213 10.54 -4.60 -7.38
C VAL A 213 9.69 -4.44 -6.12
N PHE A 214 8.37 -4.35 -6.28
CA PHE A 214 7.43 -4.42 -5.16
C PHE A 214 6.87 -5.83 -5.02
N THR A 215 6.88 -6.36 -3.78
CA THR A 215 6.28 -7.66 -3.52
C THR A 215 4.79 -7.52 -3.21
N THR A 216 3.94 -8.31 -3.86
CA THR A 216 2.51 -8.37 -3.55
C THR A 216 2.15 -9.71 -2.93
N SER A 217 1.25 -9.68 -1.93
CA SER A 217 0.60 -10.90 -1.46
C SER A 217 -0.48 -11.28 -2.48
N GLY A 218 -0.18 -12.20 -3.39
CA GLY A 218 -1.18 -12.70 -4.31
C GLY A 218 -2.42 -13.23 -3.57
N THR A 219 -3.61 -12.91 -4.04
CA THR A 219 -4.88 -13.45 -3.51
C THR A 219 -4.96 -14.99 -3.60
N THR A 220 -4.09 -15.60 -4.40
CA THR A 220 -3.93 -17.05 -4.62
C THR A 220 -2.86 -17.70 -3.75
N GLY A 221 -2.24 -16.95 -2.82
CA GLY A 221 -1.21 -17.47 -1.90
C GLY A 221 0.23 -17.43 -2.44
N ALA A 222 0.46 -17.36 -3.75
CA ALA A 222 1.79 -17.17 -4.33
C ALA A 222 2.13 -15.68 -4.38
N ARG A 223 3.34 -15.31 -3.94
CA ARG A 223 3.83 -13.94 -4.01
C ARG A 223 4.15 -13.59 -5.46
N LYS A 224 3.83 -12.35 -5.87
CA LYS A 224 4.21 -11.82 -7.16
C LYS A 224 5.19 -10.66 -6.98
N TYR A 225 6.11 -10.51 -7.91
CA TYR A 225 7.18 -9.52 -7.90
C TYR A 225 6.94 -8.54 -9.04
N VAL A 226 6.38 -7.38 -8.71
CA VAL A 226 6.00 -6.34 -9.68
C VAL A 226 7.21 -5.48 -9.98
N VAL A 227 7.68 -5.51 -11.22
CA VAL A 227 8.81 -4.71 -11.69
C VAL A 227 8.31 -3.38 -12.26
N LEU A 228 8.86 -2.29 -11.73
CA LEU A 228 8.58 -0.92 -12.13
C LEU A 228 9.88 -0.16 -12.38
N ASN A 229 9.78 1.00 -13.02
CA ASN A 229 10.87 1.96 -13.17
C ASN A 229 10.50 3.35 -12.62
N SER A 230 11.44 4.26 -12.62
CA SER A 230 11.28 5.63 -12.11
C SER A 230 10.18 6.41 -12.81
N PHE A 231 10.06 6.25 -14.13
CA PHE A 231 9.03 6.96 -14.90
C PHE A 231 7.62 6.66 -14.39
N GLN A 232 7.32 5.38 -14.16
CA GLN A 232 6.00 4.94 -13.69
C GLN A 232 5.68 5.49 -12.28
N LEU A 233 6.69 5.52 -11.40
CA LEU A 233 6.54 6.04 -10.03
C LEU A 233 6.40 7.58 -10.02
N ASN A 234 7.21 8.29 -10.82
CA ASN A 234 7.12 9.74 -10.99
C ASN A 234 5.77 10.14 -11.57
N LEU A 235 5.32 9.44 -12.62
CA LEU A 235 4.06 9.73 -13.28
C LEU A 235 2.87 9.46 -12.36
N SER A 236 2.88 8.34 -11.62
CA SER A 236 1.82 8.02 -10.66
C SER A 236 1.74 9.07 -9.55
N ALA A 237 2.88 9.54 -9.03
CA ALA A 237 2.95 10.64 -8.07
C ALA A 237 2.35 11.94 -8.65
N PHE A 238 2.71 12.28 -9.88
CA PHE A 238 2.18 13.44 -10.59
C PHE A 238 0.67 13.36 -10.81
N GLN A 239 0.18 12.23 -11.35
CA GLN A 239 -1.24 11.99 -11.64
C GLN A 239 -2.11 12.19 -10.40
N HIS A 240 -1.72 11.57 -9.28
CA HIS A 240 -2.53 11.60 -8.06
C HIS A 240 -2.71 13.02 -7.51
N PHE A 241 -1.66 13.82 -7.48
CA PHE A 241 -1.74 15.17 -6.96
C PHE A 241 -2.30 16.16 -7.98
N SER A 242 -1.94 16.08 -9.26
CA SER A 242 -2.45 17.00 -10.29
C SER A 242 -3.95 16.84 -10.56
N PHE A 243 -4.56 15.75 -10.13
CA PHE A 243 -5.99 15.49 -10.25
C PHE A 243 -6.85 16.33 -9.29
N ASN A 244 -6.25 16.89 -8.24
CA ASN A 244 -6.92 17.72 -7.25
C ASN A 244 -6.91 19.23 -7.60
N SER A 245 -7.67 20.01 -6.84
CA SER A 245 -7.72 21.46 -7.03
C SER A 245 -6.38 22.11 -6.66
N THR A 246 -6.09 23.24 -7.32
CA THR A 246 -4.91 24.05 -7.01
C THR A 246 -4.94 24.54 -5.57
N GLU A 247 -6.10 25.00 -5.13
CA GLU A 247 -6.31 25.51 -3.77
C GLU A 247 -5.95 24.46 -2.73
N SER A 248 -6.44 23.22 -2.89
CA SER A 248 -6.08 22.12 -2.00
C SER A 248 -4.59 21.81 -2.03
N LEU A 249 -3.98 21.75 -3.22
CA LEU A 249 -2.54 21.46 -3.35
C LEU A 249 -1.66 22.54 -2.72
N GLU A 250 -2.01 23.81 -2.88
CA GLU A 250 -1.29 24.95 -2.29
C GLU A 250 -1.44 24.97 -0.76
N SER A 251 -2.59 24.56 -0.25
CA SER A 251 -2.87 24.50 1.19
C SER A 251 -2.12 23.36 1.90
N ILE A 252 -1.58 22.38 1.17
CA ILE A 252 -0.78 21.30 1.76
C ILE A 252 0.63 21.81 2.06
N HIS A 253 1.00 21.80 3.33
CA HIS A 253 2.36 22.10 3.80
C HIS A 253 2.98 20.90 4.52
N THR A 254 2.17 20.13 5.23
CA THR A 254 2.60 18.97 6.03
C THR A 254 1.81 17.72 5.67
N VAL A 255 2.52 16.65 5.42
CA VAL A 255 2.00 15.31 5.11
C VAL A 255 2.31 14.38 6.28
N LEU A 256 1.33 13.65 6.79
CA LEU A 256 1.56 12.59 7.77
C LEU A 256 1.72 11.24 7.05
N SER A 257 2.94 10.73 7.01
CA SER A 257 3.26 9.44 6.40
C SER A 257 3.27 8.33 7.45
N VAL A 258 2.25 7.47 7.41
CA VAL A 258 2.09 6.29 8.28
C VAL A 258 2.14 4.98 7.51
N MET A 259 1.98 5.05 6.20
CA MET A 259 1.96 3.88 5.35
C MET A 259 3.36 3.29 5.18
N PRO A 260 3.49 1.96 5.09
CA PRO A 260 4.79 1.33 4.96
C PRO A 260 5.42 1.59 3.59
N ILE A 261 6.72 1.92 3.58
CA ILE A 261 7.50 2.19 2.37
C ILE A 261 7.61 0.97 1.44
N PHE A 262 7.52 -0.23 1.98
CA PHE A 262 7.54 -1.46 1.16
C PHE A 262 6.25 -1.70 0.36
N ALA A 263 5.18 -0.94 0.63
CA ALA A 263 3.97 -0.91 -0.20
C ALA A 263 4.10 0.22 -1.23
N CYS A 264 3.85 -0.07 -2.50
CA CYS A 264 3.95 0.91 -3.58
C CYS A 264 3.13 2.18 -3.28
N TYR A 265 1.87 2.03 -2.83
CA TYR A 265 1.03 3.14 -2.38
C TYR A 265 1.69 3.99 -1.28
N GLY A 266 2.29 3.33 -0.27
CA GLY A 266 2.98 4.03 0.81
C GLY A 266 4.20 4.81 0.33
N PHE A 267 5.00 4.24 -0.56
CA PHE A 267 6.15 4.92 -1.14
C PHE A 267 5.72 6.09 -2.03
N VAL A 268 4.87 5.83 -3.03
CA VAL A 268 4.52 6.83 -4.06
C VAL A 268 3.75 8.00 -3.46
N ILE A 269 2.68 7.73 -2.72
CA ILE A 269 1.73 8.77 -2.28
C ILE A 269 2.15 9.45 -0.98
N SER A 270 2.76 8.70 -0.04
CA SER A 270 3.06 9.24 1.29
C SER A 270 4.52 9.70 1.46
N VAL A 271 5.40 9.39 0.50
CA VAL A 271 6.83 9.74 0.57
C VAL A 271 7.29 10.45 -0.69
N HIS A 272 7.26 9.78 -1.86
CA HIS A 272 7.88 10.28 -3.08
C HIS A 272 7.19 11.54 -3.61
N ALA A 273 5.87 11.50 -3.78
CA ALA A 273 5.12 12.64 -4.29
C ALA A 273 5.22 13.89 -3.39
N PRO A 274 5.08 13.81 -2.05
CA PRO A 274 5.31 14.95 -1.19
C PRO A 274 6.73 15.56 -1.31
N LEU A 275 7.77 14.73 -1.45
CA LEU A 275 9.14 15.22 -1.69
C LEU A 275 9.23 16.01 -2.99
N LEU A 276 8.66 15.49 -4.08
CA LEU A 276 8.66 16.19 -5.38
C LEU A 276 7.87 17.49 -5.35
N LEU A 277 6.79 17.55 -4.55
CA LEU A 277 5.97 18.75 -4.34
C LEU A 277 6.55 19.71 -3.31
N SER A 278 7.71 19.41 -2.75
CA SER A 278 8.34 20.20 -1.68
C SER A 278 7.45 20.38 -0.46
N LYS A 279 6.74 19.33 -0.09
CA LYS A 279 5.91 19.29 1.12
C LYS A 279 6.65 18.60 2.25
N ARG A 280 6.54 19.14 3.47
CA ARG A 280 7.12 18.54 4.67
C ARG A 280 6.43 17.21 4.99
N ILE A 281 7.20 16.15 5.17
CA ILE A 281 6.72 14.82 5.53
C ILE A 281 7.02 14.54 6.99
N VAL A 282 6.01 14.27 7.78
CA VAL A 282 6.18 13.72 9.13
C VAL A 282 6.14 12.19 9.02
N LEU A 283 7.30 11.57 9.12
CA LEU A 283 7.42 10.11 9.14
C LEU A 283 7.00 9.58 10.51
N HIS A 284 5.93 8.83 10.53
CA HIS A 284 5.40 8.24 11.76
C HIS A 284 5.07 6.76 11.56
N PRO A 285 6.12 5.90 11.41
CA PRO A 285 5.90 4.47 11.22
C PRO A 285 5.21 3.90 12.44
N ILE A 286 4.00 3.41 12.26
CA ILE A 286 3.16 2.92 13.35
C ILE A 286 3.07 1.41 13.34
N SER A 287 3.40 0.81 14.48
CA SER A 287 3.09 -0.59 14.76
C SER A 287 1.63 -0.81 15.19
N ASN A 288 0.92 0.28 15.54
CA ASN A 288 -0.46 0.24 16.03
C ASN A 288 -1.23 1.48 15.58
N ALA A 289 -2.18 1.29 14.70
CA ALA A 289 -3.04 2.33 14.11
C ALA A 289 -3.82 3.17 15.16
N SER A 290 -3.99 2.68 16.40
CA SER A 290 -4.61 3.46 17.49
C SER A 290 -3.83 4.71 17.89
N LYS A 291 -2.57 4.84 17.44
CA LYS A 291 -1.73 6.04 17.69
C LYS A 291 -1.97 7.16 16.66
N ILE A 292 -2.59 6.87 15.52
CA ILE A 292 -2.85 7.84 14.44
C ILE A 292 -3.61 9.08 14.94
N PRO A 293 -4.71 8.97 15.72
CA PRO A 293 -5.42 10.15 16.19
C PRO A 293 -4.55 11.12 16.99
N LYS A 294 -3.65 10.59 17.82
CA LYS A 294 -2.71 11.43 18.58
C LYS A 294 -1.66 12.09 17.68
N ALA A 295 -1.20 11.38 16.64
CA ALA A 295 -0.27 11.93 15.66
C ALA A 295 -0.91 13.08 14.86
N ILE A 296 -2.16 12.92 14.43
CA ILE A 296 -2.93 13.97 13.73
C ILE A 296 -3.02 15.24 14.59
N ILE A 297 -3.39 15.13 15.87
CA ILE A 297 -3.46 16.27 16.80
C ILE A 297 -2.08 16.92 16.96
N LYS A 298 -1.04 16.09 17.16
CA LYS A 298 0.31 16.58 17.43
C LYS A 298 0.92 17.33 16.26
N TYR A 299 0.80 16.76 15.06
CA TYR A 299 1.52 17.24 13.88
C TYR A 299 0.68 18.12 12.96
N LYS A 300 -0.64 18.15 13.15
CA LYS A 300 -1.61 18.94 12.38
C LYS A 300 -1.35 18.86 10.86
N PRO A 301 -1.32 17.65 10.27
CA PRO A 301 -1.05 17.51 8.84
C PRO A 301 -2.19 18.11 8.01
N ASN A 302 -1.85 18.64 6.84
CA ASN A 302 -2.86 19.09 5.87
C ASN A 302 -3.28 17.96 4.94
N PHE A 303 -2.37 17.02 4.68
CA PHE A 303 -2.61 15.83 3.89
C PHE A 303 -2.38 14.57 4.72
N TYR A 304 -3.31 13.65 4.59
CA TYR A 304 -3.21 12.33 5.18
C TYR A 304 -3.78 11.27 4.25
N SER A 305 -3.01 10.23 3.99
CA SER A 305 -3.46 9.06 3.22
C SER A 305 -3.30 7.79 4.04
N GLY A 306 -4.29 6.90 3.95
CA GLY A 306 -4.30 5.67 4.73
C GLY A 306 -5.19 4.58 4.16
N VAL A 307 -5.54 3.63 5.01
CA VAL A 307 -6.56 2.61 4.76
C VAL A 307 -7.79 2.93 5.62
N TYR A 308 -8.94 2.33 5.29
CA TYR A 308 -10.18 2.60 6.02
C TYR A 308 -10.06 2.39 7.54
N ASP A 309 -9.39 1.33 8.01
CA ASP A 309 -9.15 1.07 9.44
C ASP A 309 -8.53 2.27 10.18
N HIS A 310 -7.70 3.05 9.52
CA HIS A 310 -7.11 4.25 10.10
C HIS A 310 -8.17 5.32 10.42
N TYR A 311 -9.09 5.54 9.51
CA TYR A 311 -10.17 6.53 9.66
C TYR A 311 -11.24 6.04 10.65
N GLU A 312 -11.58 4.76 10.65
CA GLU A 312 -12.48 4.19 11.64
C GLU A 312 -11.99 4.40 13.08
N ARG A 313 -10.65 4.41 13.27
CA ARG A 313 -10.06 4.70 14.59
C ARG A 313 -10.20 6.14 15.01
N LEU A 314 -10.34 7.09 14.08
CA LEU A 314 -10.65 8.48 14.42
C LEU A 314 -12.00 8.58 15.13
N LEU A 315 -13.02 7.88 14.64
CA LEU A 315 -14.37 7.85 15.26
C LEU A 315 -14.34 7.37 16.72
N LYS A 316 -13.40 6.48 17.06
CA LYS A 316 -13.33 5.83 18.38
C LYS A 316 -12.36 6.55 19.33
N ALA A 317 -11.67 7.58 18.87
CA ALA A 317 -10.55 8.19 19.59
C ALA A 317 -11.01 9.26 20.60
N LYS A 318 -10.83 9.00 21.89
CA LYS A 318 -11.18 9.95 22.96
C LYS A 318 -10.45 11.30 22.83
N CYS A 319 -9.22 11.32 22.31
CA CYS A 319 -8.43 12.55 22.13
C CYS A 319 -9.00 13.47 21.05
N LEU A 320 -9.90 12.98 20.18
CA LEU A 320 -10.53 13.78 19.13
C LEU A 320 -11.91 14.34 19.54
N LYS A 321 -12.46 13.96 20.68
CA LYS A 321 -13.85 14.28 21.07
C LYS A 321 -14.25 15.77 20.89
N ASN A 322 -13.32 16.69 21.14
CA ASN A 322 -13.54 18.13 21.00
C ASN A 322 -12.40 18.78 20.20
N ALA A 323 -11.76 18.00 19.32
CA ALA A 323 -10.63 18.50 18.54
C ALA A 323 -11.14 19.30 17.35
N ASP A 324 -10.47 20.41 17.04
CA ASP A 324 -10.62 21.11 15.78
C ASP A 324 -9.70 20.47 14.74
N LEU A 325 -10.29 19.98 13.66
CA LEU A 325 -9.59 19.33 12.54
C LEU A 325 -9.56 20.22 11.29
N SER A 326 -9.80 21.52 11.43
CA SER A 326 -9.83 22.48 10.31
C SER A 326 -8.53 22.58 9.52
N PHE A 327 -7.42 22.07 10.05
CA PHE A 327 -6.13 22.01 9.36
C PHE A 327 -6.05 20.90 8.30
N LEU A 328 -6.90 19.87 8.34
CA LEU A 328 -6.96 18.82 7.33
C LEU A 328 -7.57 19.37 6.03
N ARG A 329 -6.89 19.20 4.91
CA ARG A 329 -7.27 19.74 3.61
C ARG A 329 -7.54 18.69 2.56
N LEU A 330 -6.78 17.60 2.57
CA LEU A 330 -6.91 16.54 1.59
C LEU A 330 -6.70 15.18 2.28
N LEU A 331 -7.70 14.30 2.19
CA LEU A 331 -7.74 13.03 2.88
C LEU A 331 -8.04 11.91 1.88
N TYR A 332 -7.17 10.90 1.83
CA TYR A 332 -7.34 9.76 0.94
C TYR A 332 -7.34 8.42 1.67
N TYR A 333 -8.18 7.52 1.23
CA TYR A 333 -8.03 6.12 1.57
C TYR A 333 -8.02 5.27 0.29
N GLY A 334 -7.42 4.10 0.38
CA GLY A 334 -7.36 3.15 -0.74
C GLY A 334 -6.94 1.77 -0.32
N GLY A 335 -6.93 0.87 -1.31
CA GLY A 335 -6.42 -0.48 -1.15
C GLY A 335 -7.40 -1.49 -0.57
N GLU A 336 -8.57 -1.09 -0.11
CA GLU A 336 -9.65 -1.98 0.35
C GLU A 336 -11.01 -1.40 -0.02
N HIS A 337 -12.00 -2.28 -0.13
CA HIS A 337 -13.39 -1.85 -0.35
C HIS A 337 -13.98 -1.30 0.95
N CYS A 338 -14.76 -0.23 0.81
CA CYS A 338 -15.54 0.35 1.89
C CYS A 338 -16.93 0.70 1.37
N ASP A 339 -17.96 0.47 2.17
CA ASP A 339 -19.32 0.85 1.77
C ASP A 339 -19.58 2.35 1.96
N ALA A 340 -20.51 2.90 1.16
CA ALA A 340 -20.84 4.32 1.18
C ALA A 340 -21.31 4.80 2.57
N ALA A 341 -22.01 3.96 3.34
CA ALA A 341 -22.48 4.33 4.68
C ALA A 341 -21.33 4.43 5.70
N GLN A 342 -20.25 3.66 5.49
CA GLN A 342 -19.06 3.75 6.31
C GLN A 342 -18.30 5.05 6.01
N ILE A 343 -18.19 5.42 4.74
CA ILE A 343 -17.56 6.69 4.32
C ILE A 343 -18.36 7.88 4.86
N GLU A 344 -19.68 7.84 4.75
CA GLU A 344 -20.55 8.89 5.25
C GLU A 344 -20.37 9.12 6.76
N LYS A 345 -20.23 8.07 7.57
CA LYS A 345 -19.93 8.21 9.00
C LYS A 345 -18.62 8.97 9.26
N ILE A 346 -17.60 8.74 8.42
CA ILE A 346 -16.33 9.47 8.52
C ILE A 346 -16.54 10.93 8.12
N ASN A 347 -17.25 11.19 7.02
CA ASN A 347 -17.47 12.54 6.53
C ASN A 347 -18.29 13.39 7.53
N VAL A 348 -19.34 12.83 8.13
CA VAL A 348 -20.10 13.47 9.21
C VAL A 348 -19.19 13.80 10.40
N PHE A 349 -18.36 12.82 10.83
CA PHE A 349 -17.41 13.07 11.93
C PHE A 349 -16.42 14.18 11.58
N LEU A 350 -15.88 14.22 10.37
CA LEU A 350 -14.96 15.27 9.92
C LEU A 350 -15.64 16.64 9.95
N ALA A 351 -16.87 16.75 9.44
CA ALA A 351 -17.66 17.97 9.45
C ALA A 351 -17.96 18.46 10.89
N ASP A 352 -18.34 17.56 11.79
CA ASP A 352 -18.58 17.85 13.21
C ASP A 352 -17.34 18.39 13.94
N HIS A 353 -16.15 18.18 13.36
CA HIS A 353 -14.86 18.63 13.88
C HIS A 353 -14.24 19.77 13.04
N ASN A 354 -15.04 20.54 12.32
CA ASN A 354 -14.64 21.67 11.46
C ASN A 354 -13.68 21.31 10.32
N CYS A 355 -13.58 20.05 9.94
CA CYS A 355 -12.73 19.64 8.81
C CYS A 355 -13.41 20.03 7.49
N PRO A 356 -12.76 20.83 6.62
CA PRO A 356 -13.32 21.19 5.32
C PRO A 356 -13.23 20.07 4.28
N ALA A 357 -12.33 19.11 4.51
CA ALA A 357 -12.09 18.01 3.58
C ALA A 357 -13.08 16.86 3.77
N LYS A 358 -13.48 16.24 2.67
CA LYS A 358 -14.12 14.92 2.66
C LYS A 358 -13.07 13.83 2.51
N LEU A 359 -13.41 12.60 2.91
CA LEU A 359 -12.59 11.43 2.68
C LEU A 359 -12.78 10.98 1.23
N LEU A 360 -11.71 11.03 0.44
CA LEU A 360 -11.66 10.65 -0.96
C LEU A 360 -11.13 9.23 -1.12
N GLN A 361 -11.67 8.51 -2.09
CA GLN A 361 -11.24 7.15 -2.41
C GLN A 361 -10.28 7.12 -3.60
N GLY A 362 -9.24 6.28 -3.50
CA GLY A 362 -8.38 5.89 -4.62
C GLY A 362 -8.49 4.40 -4.92
N TYR A 363 -8.57 4.05 -6.20
CA TYR A 363 -8.53 2.68 -6.70
C TYR A 363 -7.28 2.46 -7.55
N GLY A 364 -6.62 1.34 -7.30
CA GLY A 364 -5.44 0.93 -8.04
C GLY A 364 -4.80 -0.32 -7.46
N MET A 365 -3.66 -0.66 -8.00
CA MET A 365 -2.88 -1.83 -7.63
C MET A 365 -1.40 -1.57 -7.86
N THR A 366 -0.54 -2.39 -7.27
CA THR A 366 0.92 -2.25 -7.43
C THR A 366 1.32 -2.30 -8.91
N GLU A 367 0.61 -3.07 -9.70
CA GLU A 367 0.82 -3.29 -11.13
C GLU A 367 0.54 -2.05 -12.00
N VAL A 368 -0.02 -1.00 -11.43
CA VAL A 368 -0.18 0.33 -12.07
C VAL A 368 0.47 1.43 -11.23
N ALA A 369 1.54 1.09 -10.52
CA ALA A 369 2.37 1.98 -9.72
C ALA A 369 1.58 2.78 -8.65
N SER A 370 0.50 2.26 -8.09
CA SER A 370 -0.33 2.77 -6.99
C SER A 370 -1.78 3.03 -7.39
N SER A 371 -2.15 4.25 -7.80
CA SER A 371 -3.53 4.62 -8.15
C SER A 371 -3.68 4.80 -9.67
N ALA A 372 -4.81 4.37 -10.22
CA ALA A 372 -5.19 4.59 -11.61
C ALA A 372 -6.50 5.35 -11.73
N VAL A 373 -7.32 5.28 -10.68
CA VAL A 373 -8.63 5.92 -10.57
C VAL A 373 -8.72 6.58 -9.20
N SER A 374 -9.33 7.74 -9.11
CA SER A 374 -9.48 8.44 -7.84
C SER A 374 -10.70 9.36 -7.86
N GLU A 375 -11.29 9.59 -6.70
CA GLU A 375 -12.10 10.77 -6.45
C GLU A 375 -11.21 12.01 -6.40
N SER A 376 -11.78 13.17 -6.66
CA SER A 376 -11.12 14.47 -6.60
C SER A 376 -11.94 15.42 -5.74
N ASP A 377 -11.28 16.36 -5.09
CA ASP A 377 -11.92 17.46 -4.38
C ASP A 377 -12.60 18.48 -5.31
N ARG A 378 -12.41 18.33 -6.63
CA ARG A 378 -13.07 19.14 -7.68
C ARG A 378 -14.44 18.60 -8.05
N ASP A 379 -14.66 17.29 -7.83
CA ASP A 379 -15.86 16.62 -8.26
C ASP A 379 -16.90 16.51 -7.13
N GLU A 380 -18.15 16.36 -7.50
CA GLU A 380 -19.18 15.99 -6.54
C GLU A 380 -18.97 14.55 -6.05
N TYR A 381 -19.14 14.34 -4.75
CA TYR A 381 -19.03 13.01 -4.16
C TYR A 381 -20.18 12.12 -4.62
N ILE A 382 -19.85 10.99 -5.24
CA ILE A 382 -20.81 9.99 -5.71
C ILE A 382 -20.71 8.73 -4.85
N PRO A 383 -21.72 8.44 -4.01
CA PRO A 383 -21.67 7.31 -3.11
C PRO A 383 -21.43 5.97 -3.82
N GLY A 384 -20.38 5.24 -3.39
CA GLY A 384 -20.03 3.93 -3.93
C GLY A 384 -19.18 3.94 -5.19
N SER A 385 -18.93 5.11 -5.79
CA SER A 385 -17.91 5.28 -6.83
C SER A 385 -16.52 5.30 -6.20
N VAL A 386 -15.51 4.89 -6.97
CA VAL A 386 -14.09 5.08 -6.65
C VAL A 386 -13.48 6.26 -7.42
N GLY A 387 -14.33 7.07 -8.06
CA GLY A 387 -13.95 8.25 -8.84
C GLY A 387 -13.74 7.96 -10.32
N LYS A 388 -12.91 8.80 -10.95
CA LYS A 388 -12.62 8.81 -12.39
C LYS A 388 -11.18 8.42 -12.68
N ALA A 389 -10.90 8.08 -13.94
CA ALA A 389 -9.54 7.80 -14.40
C ALA A 389 -8.62 8.99 -14.15
N LEU A 390 -7.44 8.71 -13.61
CA LEU A 390 -6.37 9.71 -13.44
C LEU A 390 -5.85 10.16 -14.84
N PRO A 391 -5.20 11.32 -14.95
CA PRO A 391 -4.61 11.79 -16.20
C PRO A 391 -3.77 10.71 -16.88
N TYR A 392 -3.82 10.62 -18.21
CA TYR A 392 -3.16 9.60 -19.04
C TYR A 392 -3.63 8.15 -18.81
N THR A 393 -4.68 7.94 -18.02
CA THR A 393 -5.27 6.62 -17.79
C THR A 393 -6.63 6.52 -18.49
N LYS A 394 -6.92 5.34 -19.06
CA LYS A 394 -8.22 5.00 -19.62
C LYS A 394 -8.77 3.77 -18.92
N ILE A 395 -10.08 3.72 -18.78
CA ILE A 395 -10.81 2.58 -18.22
C ILE A 395 -11.65 1.98 -19.35
N CYS A 396 -11.65 0.66 -19.44
CA CYS A 396 -12.53 -0.11 -20.29
C CYS A 396 -13.16 -1.24 -19.47
N ILE A 397 -14.44 -1.44 -19.60
CA ILE A 397 -15.12 -2.60 -19.00
C ILE A 397 -15.31 -3.62 -20.10
N VAL A 398 -14.84 -4.86 -19.88
CA VAL A 398 -14.91 -5.91 -20.90
C VAL A 398 -15.72 -7.11 -20.41
N ARG A 399 -16.27 -7.86 -21.35
CA ARG A 399 -16.96 -9.12 -21.09
C ARG A 399 -15.97 -10.13 -20.50
N GLU A 400 -16.42 -10.89 -19.51
CA GLU A 400 -15.60 -11.89 -18.81
C GLU A 400 -14.87 -12.84 -19.77
N GLY A 401 -13.56 -12.95 -19.58
CA GLY A 401 -12.69 -13.84 -20.35
C GLY A 401 -12.38 -13.37 -21.77
N THR A 402 -12.83 -12.18 -22.17
CA THR A 402 -12.62 -11.59 -23.50
C THR A 402 -11.91 -10.24 -23.43
N THR A 403 -11.71 -9.62 -24.58
CA THR A 403 -11.28 -8.22 -24.71
C THR A 403 -12.38 -7.33 -25.27
N GLU A 404 -13.62 -7.85 -25.42
CA GLU A 404 -14.76 -7.15 -25.99
C GLU A 404 -15.34 -6.14 -24.99
N PRO A 405 -15.37 -4.83 -25.31
CA PRO A 405 -16.00 -3.82 -24.45
C PRO A 405 -17.49 -4.10 -24.26
N VAL A 406 -18.00 -3.77 -23.08
CA VAL A 406 -19.45 -3.75 -22.79
C VAL A 406 -19.96 -2.30 -22.81
N GLY A 407 -21.28 -2.13 -22.82
CA GLY A 407 -21.92 -0.81 -22.81
C GLY A 407 -21.78 -0.10 -21.46
N THR A 408 -22.02 1.22 -21.46
CA THR A 408 -22.09 2.04 -20.24
C THR A 408 -23.18 1.50 -19.30
N GLY A 409 -22.87 1.40 -18.01
CA GLY A 409 -23.76 0.80 -17.00
C GLY A 409 -23.75 -0.73 -16.98
N GLU A 410 -23.16 -1.40 -17.98
CA GLU A 410 -23.01 -2.86 -17.96
C GLU A 410 -21.80 -3.29 -17.14
N GLU A 411 -21.98 -4.38 -16.38
CA GLU A 411 -20.91 -4.93 -15.54
C GLU A 411 -19.98 -5.85 -16.32
N GLY A 412 -18.67 -5.74 -16.05
CA GLY A 412 -17.64 -6.56 -16.66
C GLY A 412 -16.32 -6.53 -15.88
N GLU A 413 -15.27 -7.11 -16.46
CA GLU A 413 -13.91 -6.98 -15.94
C GLU A 413 -13.39 -5.57 -16.20
N ILE A 414 -12.84 -4.96 -15.15
CA ILE A 414 -12.21 -3.63 -15.23
C ILE A 414 -10.84 -3.79 -15.88
N CYS A 415 -10.63 -3.11 -17.01
CA CYS A 415 -9.34 -3.02 -17.68
C CYS A 415 -8.83 -1.58 -17.67
N LEU A 416 -7.53 -1.43 -17.47
CA LEU A 416 -6.85 -0.13 -17.39
C LEU A 416 -5.79 -0.03 -18.50
N GLN A 417 -5.78 1.08 -19.21
CA GLN A 417 -4.68 1.46 -20.10
C GLN A 417 -4.01 2.68 -19.50
N THR A 418 -2.75 2.53 -19.06
CA THR A 418 -2.01 3.58 -18.39
C THR A 418 -0.50 3.43 -18.65
N PRO A 419 0.25 4.53 -18.82
CA PRO A 419 1.70 4.47 -18.89
C PRO A 419 2.37 4.01 -17.57
N CYS A 420 1.61 3.98 -16.47
CA CYS A 420 2.06 3.50 -15.16
C CYS A 420 1.97 1.98 -15.01
N GLN A 421 1.54 1.22 -16.04
CA GLN A 421 1.48 -0.24 -15.97
C GLN A 421 2.85 -0.86 -15.73
N LEU A 422 2.90 -1.98 -14.99
CA LEU A 422 4.15 -2.68 -14.69
C LEU A 422 4.90 -3.07 -15.98
N LEU A 423 6.22 -3.21 -15.88
CA LEU A 423 7.02 -3.77 -16.96
C LEU A 423 6.70 -5.25 -17.14
N HIS A 424 6.81 -6.01 -16.06
CA HIS A 424 6.47 -7.44 -15.99
C HIS A 424 6.45 -7.92 -14.53
N TYR A 425 5.99 -9.13 -14.31
CA TYR A 425 6.25 -9.86 -13.07
C TYR A 425 7.59 -10.58 -13.17
N TYR A 426 8.51 -10.28 -12.27
CA TYR A 426 9.83 -10.91 -12.24
C TYR A 426 9.71 -12.44 -12.10
N GLY A 427 10.39 -13.16 -12.99
CA GLY A 427 10.39 -14.62 -13.02
C GLY A 427 9.05 -15.29 -13.38
N ASN A 428 8.03 -14.50 -13.81
CA ASN A 428 6.71 -15.06 -14.11
C ASN A 428 6.08 -14.46 -15.39
N PRO A 429 6.59 -14.84 -16.58
CA PRO A 429 6.07 -14.33 -17.85
C PRO A 429 4.61 -14.73 -18.12
N SER A 430 4.18 -15.92 -17.66
CA SER A 430 2.77 -16.35 -17.81
C SER A 430 1.81 -15.40 -17.09
N ALA A 431 2.10 -15.06 -15.82
CA ALA A 431 1.27 -14.11 -15.08
C ALA A 431 1.30 -12.70 -15.70
N THR A 432 2.43 -12.33 -16.33
CA THR A 432 2.52 -11.05 -17.07
C THR A 432 1.59 -11.05 -18.27
N GLN A 433 1.57 -12.13 -19.07
CA GLN A 433 0.68 -12.27 -20.22
C GLN A 433 -0.80 -12.37 -19.82
N GLU A 434 -1.11 -12.99 -18.68
CA GLU A 434 -2.48 -13.02 -18.15
C GLU A 434 -2.96 -11.62 -17.76
N LEU A 435 -2.10 -10.78 -17.21
CA LEU A 435 -2.42 -9.42 -16.78
C LEU A 435 -2.44 -8.44 -17.95
N LEU A 436 -1.42 -8.46 -18.81
CA LEU A 436 -1.24 -7.55 -19.93
C LEU A 436 -1.75 -8.19 -21.22
N ARG A 437 -2.91 -7.74 -21.67
CA ARG A 437 -3.51 -8.26 -22.91
C ARG A 437 -3.64 -7.16 -23.95
N ARG A 438 -3.41 -7.52 -25.20
CA ARG A 438 -3.62 -6.63 -26.33
C ARG A 438 -5.09 -6.68 -26.74
N HIS A 439 -5.74 -5.53 -26.81
CA HIS A 439 -7.11 -5.37 -27.31
C HIS A 439 -7.13 -5.06 -28.81
N ASP A 440 -8.34 -5.02 -29.40
CA ASP A 440 -8.55 -4.77 -30.83
C ASP A 440 -8.13 -3.35 -31.25
N ASP A 441 -8.06 -2.40 -30.30
CA ASP A 441 -7.49 -1.07 -30.51
C ASP A 441 -5.97 -1.06 -30.71
N GLY A 442 -5.33 -2.23 -30.68
CA GLY A 442 -3.91 -2.44 -30.82
C GLY A 442 -3.08 -2.07 -29.59
N LYS A 443 -3.72 -1.64 -28.49
CA LYS A 443 -3.07 -1.25 -27.24
C LYS A 443 -3.04 -2.37 -26.21
N THR A 444 -2.09 -2.27 -25.28
CA THR A 444 -1.99 -3.19 -24.13
C THR A 444 -2.81 -2.65 -22.98
N TRP A 445 -3.64 -3.50 -22.41
CA TRP A 445 -4.49 -3.22 -21.27
C TRP A 445 -4.17 -4.12 -20.09
N VAL A 446 -4.21 -3.54 -18.89
CA VAL A 446 -4.09 -4.27 -17.62
C VAL A 446 -5.43 -4.87 -17.26
N HIS A 447 -5.58 -6.18 -17.31
CA HIS A 447 -6.74 -6.92 -16.83
C HIS A 447 -6.66 -7.05 -15.30
N THR A 448 -7.41 -6.23 -14.57
CA THR A 448 -7.24 -6.09 -13.11
C THR A 448 -7.70 -7.31 -12.32
N GLY A 449 -8.58 -8.13 -12.93
CA GLY A 449 -9.30 -9.19 -12.24
C GLY A 449 -10.35 -8.67 -11.26
N ASP A 450 -10.67 -7.38 -11.32
CA ASP A 450 -11.77 -6.76 -10.59
C ASP A 450 -12.99 -6.62 -11.49
N TRP A 451 -14.16 -6.73 -10.91
CA TRP A 451 -15.46 -6.60 -11.55
C TRP A 451 -16.11 -5.28 -11.22
N GLY A 452 -16.68 -4.59 -12.22
CA GLY A 452 -17.31 -3.30 -12.01
C GLY A 452 -18.00 -2.78 -13.26
N TYR A 453 -18.38 -1.50 -13.23
CA TYR A 453 -18.99 -0.79 -14.37
C TYR A 453 -18.64 0.69 -14.32
N LEU A 454 -18.81 1.36 -15.45
CA LEU A 454 -18.75 2.82 -15.59
C LEU A 454 -20.17 3.38 -15.73
N ASP A 455 -20.47 4.51 -15.07
CA ASP A 455 -21.67 5.28 -15.36
C ASP A 455 -21.48 6.20 -16.58
N GLU A 456 -22.53 6.97 -16.92
CA GLU A 456 -22.54 7.90 -18.05
C GLU A 456 -21.51 9.04 -17.90
N ASP A 457 -21.16 9.41 -16.68
CA ASP A 457 -20.20 10.48 -16.35
C ASP A 457 -18.76 9.96 -16.25
N GLY A 458 -18.52 8.66 -16.45
CA GLY A 458 -17.23 8.01 -16.40
C GLY A 458 -16.73 7.71 -14.96
N ASN A 459 -17.63 7.70 -13.97
CA ASN A 459 -17.31 7.24 -12.64
C ASN A 459 -17.24 5.72 -12.59
N LEU A 460 -16.20 5.19 -11.95
CA LEU A 460 -16.00 3.76 -11.79
C LEU A 460 -16.64 3.24 -10.51
N PHE A 461 -17.40 2.15 -10.64
CA PHE A 461 -17.99 1.41 -9.53
C PHE A 461 -17.38 0.01 -9.46
N VAL A 462 -16.63 -0.29 -8.39
CA VAL A 462 -15.98 -1.58 -8.18
C VAL A 462 -16.86 -2.47 -7.31
N LYS A 463 -17.22 -3.65 -7.82
CA LYS A 463 -18.07 -4.65 -7.12
C LYS A 463 -17.26 -5.66 -6.32
N GLY A 464 -16.04 -6.00 -6.78
CA GLY A 464 -15.14 -6.92 -6.08
C GLY A 464 -14.24 -7.74 -7.00
N ARG A 465 -13.49 -8.68 -6.42
CA ARG A 465 -12.57 -9.55 -7.15
C ARG A 465 -13.30 -10.66 -7.90
N MET A 466 -13.00 -10.85 -9.18
CA MET A 466 -13.61 -11.93 -10.01
C MET A 466 -13.36 -13.32 -9.40
N LYS A 467 -12.17 -13.57 -8.86
CA LYS A 467 -11.84 -14.84 -8.19
C LYS A 467 -12.66 -15.14 -6.93
N GLN A 468 -13.31 -14.12 -6.36
CA GLN A 468 -14.20 -14.26 -5.20
C GLN A 468 -15.67 -14.23 -5.60
N MET A 469 -15.95 -14.01 -6.89
CA MET A 469 -17.31 -13.92 -7.42
C MET A 469 -18.01 -15.28 -7.32
N LEU A 470 -19.26 -15.24 -6.91
CA LEU A 470 -20.16 -16.38 -6.86
C LEU A 470 -21.20 -16.22 -7.98
N VAL A 471 -21.46 -17.29 -8.72
CA VAL A 471 -22.49 -17.29 -9.77
C VAL A 471 -23.68 -18.10 -9.28
N SER A 472 -24.87 -17.47 -9.21
CA SER A 472 -26.11 -18.15 -8.84
C SER A 472 -26.54 -19.14 -9.93
N ALA A 473 -27.50 -20.02 -9.62
CA ALA A 473 -28.09 -20.93 -10.62
C ALA A 473 -28.77 -20.18 -11.78
N SER A 474 -29.20 -18.94 -11.55
CA SER A 474 -29.77 -18.04 -12.58
C SER A 474 -28.71 -17.27 -13.36
N GLY A 475 -27.41 -17.52 -13.16
CA GLY A 475 -26.30 -16.77 -13.78
C GLY A 475 -25.99 -15.42 -13.13
N THR A 476 -26.67 -15.05 -12.05
CA THR A 476 -26.41 -13.77 -11.37
C THR A 476 -25.07 -13.81 -10.65
N LYS A 477 -24.21 -12.82 -10.95
CA LYS A 477 -22.88 -12.66 -10.34
C LYS A 477 -23.00 -11.92 -9.01
N ILE A 478 -22.38 -12.46 -7.98
CA ILE A 478 -22.51 -11.97 -6.62
C ILE A 478 -21.16 -11.95 -5.93
N PHE A 479 -20.87 -10.85 -5.25
CA PHE A 479 -19.65 -10.67 -4.51
C PHE A 479 -19.87 -10.87 -3.01
N PRO A 480 -18.99 -11.63 -2.35
CA PRO A 480 -19.10 -11.87 -0.89
C PRO A 480 -19.06 -10.59 -0.05
N SER A 481 -18.44 -9.51 -0.56
CA SER A 481 -18.44 -8.18 0.07
C SER A 481 -19.86 -7.70 0.39
N VAL A 482 -20.82 -7.90 -0.50
CA VAL A 482 -22.24 -7.52 -0.27
C VAL A 482 -22.82 -8.14 0.99
N ILE A 483 -22.41 -9.37 1.33
CA ILE A 483 -22.86 -10.05 2.55
C ILE A 483 -22.19 -9.40 3.77
N ALA A 484 -20.88 -9.12 3.68
CA ALA A 484 -20.14 -8.48 4.75
C ALA A 484 -20.68 -7.07 5.04
N ASP A 485 -20.95 -6.29 4.00
CA ASP A 485 -21.51 -4.92 4.11
C ASP A 485 -22.85 -4.94 4.84
N ARG A 486 -23.76 -5.84 4.47
CA ARG A 486 -25.06 -5.96 5.16
C ARG A 486 -24.94 -6.41 6.60
N VAL A 487 -24.02 -7.33 6.89
CA VAL A 487 -23.80 -7.84 8.26
C VAL A 487 -23.10 -6.79 9.14
N SER A 488 -22.22 -5.99 8.58
CA SER A 488 -21.52 -4.89 9.30
C SER A 488 -22.49 -3.83 9.82
N ALA A 489 -23.64 -3.65 9.19
CA ALA A 489 -24.71 -2.75 9.63
C ALA A 489 -25.38 -3.19 10.95
N ILE A 490 -25.18 -4.43 11.40
CA ILE A 490 -25.76 -4.93 12.66
C ILE A 490 -25.04 -4.25 13.85
N THR A 491 -25.79 -3.59 14.72
CA THR A 491 -25.27 -2.73 15.80
C THR A 491 -24.26 -3.40 16.75
N PHE A 492 -24.33 -4.70 16.96
CA PHE A 492 -23.42 -5.45 17.84
C PHE A 492 -22.25 -6.11 17.10
N VAL A 493 -22.18 -6.02 15.77
CA VAL A 493 -21.02 -6.46 14.98
C VAL A 493 -19.96 -5.36 15.02
N ASP A 494 -18.72 -5.73 15.31
CA ASP A 494 -17.55 -4.84 15.29
C ASP A 494 -16.83 -4.96 13.94
N GLU A 495 -16.51 -6.20 13.55
CA GLU A 495 -15.90 -6.51 12.25
C GLU A 495 -16.51 -7.79 11.70
N CYS A 496 -16.55 -7.93 10.38
CA CYS A 496 -16.88 -9.20 9.75
C CYS A 496 -16.10 -9.40 8.45
N ALA A 497 -15.95 -10.66 8.04
CA ALA A 497 -15.33 -11.05 6.79
C ALA A 497 -15.98 -12.33 6.26
N ILE A 498 -15.91 -12.48 4.93
CA ILE A 498 -16.44 -13.67 4.24
C ILE A 498 -15.28 -14.48 3.67
N VAL A 499 -15.32 -15.78 3.90
CA VAL A 499 -14.48 -16.74 3.19
C VAL A 499 -15.40 -17.60 2.34
N VAL A 500 -15.05 -17.72 1.07
CA VAL A 500 -15.74 -18.62 0.15
C VAL A 500 -14.80 -19.75 -0.20
N ARG A 501 -15.21 -20.99 0.05
CA ARG A 501 -14.56 -22.18 -0.48
C ARG A 501 -15.30 -22.63 -1.71
N GLN A 502 -14.67 -22.51 -2.85
CA GLN A 502 -15.21 -23.00 -4.11
C GLN A 502 -15.21 -24.52 -4.11
N GLY A 503 -16.33 -25.13 -4.45
CA GLY A 503 -16.43 -26.52 -4.86
C GLY A 503 -16.11 -26.66 -6.35
N ASP A 504 -15.98 -27.88 -6.83
CA ASP A 504 -15.40 -28.17 -8.15
C ASP A 504 -16.16 -27.60 -9.36
N LYS A 505 -17.41 -27.16 -9.28
CA LYS A 505 -18.17 -26.80 -10.50
C LYS A 505 -19.30 -25.74 -10.41
N SER A 506 -19.77 -25.30 -9.23
CA SER A 506 -20.89 -24.34 -9.17
C SER A 506 -21.05 -23.66 -7.82
N LEU A 507 -21.92 -22.62 -7.77
CA LEU A 507 -22.32 -21.99 -6.50
C LEU A 507 -22.95 -22.99 -5.52
N HIS A 508 -23.59 -24.04 -6.04
CA HIS A 508 -24.20 -25.09 -5.21
C HIS A 508 -23.15 -25.87 -4.40
N ASP A 509 -21.90 -25.92 -4.89
CA ASP A 509 -20.78 -26.59 -4.26
C ASP A 509 -19.90 -25.65 -3.44
N SER A 510 -20.13 -24.33 -3.52
CA SER A 510 -19.38 -23.33 -2.77
C SER A 510 -19.91 -23.18 -1.35
N THR A 511 -18.98 -23.10 -0.38
CA THR A 511 -19.32 -22.90 1.04
C THR A 511 -19.07 -21.44 1.42
N ILE A 512 -20.10 -20.71 1.81
CA ILE A 512 -19.99 -19.33 2.31
C ILE A 512 -19.82 -19.37 3.83
N ILE A 513 -18.71 -18.84 4.32
CA ILE A 513 -18.37 -18.83 5.74
C ILE A 513 -18.23 -17.37 6.19
N LEU A 514 -19.12 -16.96 7.08
CA LEU A 514 -19.11 -15.63 7.68
C LEU A 514 -18.32 -15.67 8.99
N LEU A 515 -17.25 -14.90 9.08
CA LEU A 515 -16.53 -14.66 10.32
C LEU A 515 -16.98 -13.32 10.90
N VAL A 516 -17.28 -13.29 12.21
CA VAL A 516 -17.77 -12.08 12.88
C VAL A 516 -17.02 -11.85 14.19
N VAL A 517 -16.61 -10.62 14.39
CA VAL A 517 -16.11 -10.10 15.67
C VAL A 517 -17.26 -9.33 16.34
N PRO A 518 -17.83 -9.83 17.43
CA PRO A 518 -18.88 -9.11 18.15
C PRO A 518 -18.26 -8.02 19.03
N LYS A 519 -18.93 -6.87 19.17
CA LYS A 519 -18.56 -5.83 20.13
C LYS A 519 -18.51 -6.39 21.56
N ARG A 520 -17.58 -5.88 22.38
CA ARG A 520 -17.33 -6.38 23.77
C ARG A 520 -18.59 -6.46 24.65
N LYS A 521 -19.64 -5.69 24.37
CA LYS A 521 -20.92 -5.72 25.10
C LYS A 521 -21.79 -6.92 24.76
N ALA A 522 -21.55 -7.61 23.65
CA ALA A 522 -22.30 -8.82 23.26
C ALA A 522 -21.72 -10.06 23.93
N LYS A 523 -22.00 -10.23 25.21
CA LYS A 523 -21.41 -11.31 26.06
C LYS A 523 -21.77 -12.73 25.63
N ASN A 524 -22.86 -12.94 24.88
CA ASN A 524 -23.32 -14.27 24.49
C ASN A 524 -23.10 -14.56 23.01
N ARG A 525 -22.01 -15.30 22.70
CA ARG A 525 -21.63 -15.68 21.32
C ARG A 525 -22.69 -16.55 20.61
N LEU A 526 -23.42 -17.35 21.35
CA LEU A 526 -24.50 -18.19 20.79
C LEU A 526 -25.69 -17.33 20.36
N LEU A 527 -26.09 -16.37 21.20
CA LEU A 527 -27.16 -15.42 20.88
C LEU A 527 -26.76 -14.54 19.67
N ALA A 528 -25.51 -14.06 19.61
CA ALA A 528 -24.98 -13.30 18.47
C ALA A 528 -25.12 -14.11 17.16
N LYS A 529 -24.67 -15.36 17.14
CA LYS A 529 -24.82 -16.24 15.96
C LYS A 529 -26.29 -16.44 15.55
N LYS A 530 -27.20 -16.64 16.52
CA LYS A 530 -28.63 -16.81 16.26
C LYS A 530 -29.23 -15.55 15.65
N THR A 531 -28.92 -14.39 16.20
CA THR A 531 -29.41 -13.09 15.70
C THR A 531 -28.90 -12.81 14.30
N ILE A 532 -27.59 -13.03 14.03
CA ILE A 532 -27.00 -12.86 12.69
C ILE A 532 -27.67 -13.81 11.69
N ARG A 533 -27.94 -15.06 12.08
CA ARG A 533 -28.62 -16.03 11.20
C ARG A 533 -30.05 -15.60 10.87
N VAL A 534 -30.79 -15.06 11.84
CA VAL A 534 -32.14 -14.51 11.61
C VAL A 534 -32.07 -13.30 10.69
N PHE A 535 -31.11 -12.38 10.93
CA PHE A 535 -30.87 -11.22 10.07
C PHE A 535 -30.56 -11.65 8.64
N CYS A 536 -29.58 -12.55 8.43
CA CYS A 536 -29.27 -13.05 7.11
C CYS A 536 -30.42 -13.74 6.39
N ARG A 537 -31.32 -14.41 7.14
CA ARG A 537 -32.53 -15.00 6.54
C ARG A 537 -33.54 -13.95 6.06
N ARG A 538 -33.60 -12.82 6.73
CA ARG A 538 -34.52 -11.72 6.39
C ARG A 538 -33.97 -10.84 5.29
N GLU A 539 -32.70 -10.49 5.36
CA GLU A 539 -32.09 -9.47 4.52
C GLU A 539 -31.33 -10.01 3.28
N LEU A 540 -31.03 -11.33 3.30
CA LEU A 540 -30.26 -11.94 2.20
C LEU A 540 -31.09 -12.98 1.46
N PRO A 541 -31.04 -13.00 0.12
CA PRO A 541 -31.57 -14.11 -0.68
C PRO A 541 -31.00 -15.46 -0.22
N ALA A 542 -31.72 -16.52 -0.43
CA ALA A 542 -31.36 -17.84 0.09
C ALA A 542 -29.95 -18.29 -0.31
N PHE A 543 -29.56 -18.00 -1.54
CA PHE A 543 -28.26 -18.38 -2.09
C PHE A 543 -27.06 -17.56 -1.56
N LEU A 544 -27.31 -16.39 -0.92
CA LEU A 544 -26.28 -15.56 -0.26
C LEU A 544 -26.16 -15.82 1.24
N ARG A 545 -27.01 -16.62 1.81
CA ARG A 545 -26.98 -16.88 3.25
C ARG A 545 -25.74 -17.68 3.61
N PRO A 546 -24.97 -17.23 4.62
CA PRO A 546 -23.79 -17.99 5.06
C PRO A 546 -24.16 -19.41 5.51
N ASP A 547 -23.44 -20.40 5.02
CA ASP A 547 -23.56 -21.80 5.46
C ASP A 547 -23.10 -21.93 6.91
N HIS A 548 -22.01 -21.23 7.23
CA HIS A 548 -21.43 -21.23 8.56
C HIS A 548 -21.19 -19.82 9.07
N ILE A 549 -21.46 -19.60 10.36
CA ILE A 549 -21.15 -18.35 11.07
C ILE A 549 -20.17 -18.68 12.19
N ILE A 550 -18.98 -18.09 12.12
CA ILE A 550 -17.89 -18.26 13.09
C ILE A 550 -17.70 -16.94 13.84
N THR A 551 -17.77 -16.98 15.17
CA THR A 551 -17.39 -15.83 15.98
C THR A 551 -15.92 -15.93 16.34
N CYS A 552 -15.16 -14.87 16.12
CA CYS A 552 -13.73 -14.77 16.43
C CYS A 552 -13.44 -13.52 17.29
N SER A 553 -12.24 -13.42 17.80
CA SER A 553 -11.79 -12.27 18.60
C SER A 553 -11.26 -11.12 17.74
N SER A 554 -10.81 -11.44 16.52
CA SER A 554 -10.30 -10.46 15.54
C SER A 554 -10.29 -11.06 14.13
N ILE A 555 -10.48 -10.22 13.13
CA ILE A 555 -10.19 -10.53 11.73
C ILE A 555 -8.70 -10.28 11.48
N PRO A 556 -7.94 -11.23 10.90
CA PRO A 556 -6.56 -11.02 10.54
C PRO A 556 -6.44 -9.90 9.51
N LYS A 557 -5.49 -9.00 9.72
CA LYS A 557 -5.20 -7.90 8.79
C LYS A 557 -3.74 -7.94 8.36
N THR A 558 -3.48 -7.53 7.14
CA THR A 558 -2.15 -7.27 6.62
C THR A 558 -1.53 -6.05 7.32
N ASN A 559 -0.23 -5.79 7.13
CA ASN A 559 0.42 -4.58 7.68
C ASN A 559 -0.15 -3.30 7.07
N SER A 560 -0.65 -3.38 5.85
CA SER A 560 -1.36 -2.26 5.21
C SER A 560 -2.79 -2.08 5.73
N GLY A 561 -3.24 -2.86 6.74
CA GLY A 561 -4.57 -2.77 7.33
C GLY A 561 -5.65 -3.59 6.61
N LYS A 562 -5.37 -4.13 5.43
CA LYS A 562 -6.32 -4.94 4.64
C LYS A 562 -6.60 -6.29 5.31
N ILE A 563 -7.76 -6.89 5.04
CA ILE A 563 -8.07 -8.25 5.50
C ILE A 563 -7.04 -9.22 4.89
N ASP A 564 -6.38 -9.99 5.75
CA ASP A 564 -5.50 -11.08 5.34
C ASP A 564 -6.32 -12.35 5.11
N TYR A 565 -6.80 -12.53 3.88
CA TYR A 565 -7.60 -13.69 3.51
C TYR A 565 -6.86 -15.01 3.64
N SER A 566 -5.55 -15.04 3.43
CA SER A 566 -4.73 -16.25 3.61
C SER A 566 -4.67 -16.69 5.07
N ALA A 567 -4.47 -15.74 5.99
CA ALA A 567 -4.52 -16.02 7.42
C ALA A 567 -5.96 -16.32 7.89
N LEU A 568 -6.97 -15.70 7.27
CA LEU A 568 -8.37 -15.93 7.56
C LEU A 568 -8.80 -17.34 7.19
N GLU A 569 -8.40 -17.84 6.02
CA GLU A 569 -8.68 -19.21 5.58
C GLU A 569 -8.07 -20.25 6.52
N LYS A 570 -6.88 -20.01 7.06
CA LYS A 570 -6.25 -20.89 8.05
C LYS A 570 -7.04 -20.97 9.37
N LYS A 571 -7.77 -19.90 9.73
CA LYS A 571 -8.67 -19.90 10.92
C LYS A 571 -9.97 -20.66 10.69
N VAL A 572 -10.35 -20.93 9.47
CA VAL A 572 -11.57 -21.66 9.14
C VAL A 572 -11.30 -23.18 9.16
N PRO A 573 -11.99 -23.96 9.99
CA PRO A 573 -11.81 -25.42 10.05
C PRO A 573 -11.99 -26.07 8.68
N ARG A 574 -11.04 -26.93 8.26
CA ARG A 574 -11.06 -27.62 6.95
C ARG A 574 -12.30 -28.49 6.75
N ARG A 575 -12.92 -28.99 7.83
CA ARG A 575 -14.11 -29.86 7.83
C ARG A 575 -15.44 -29.16 7.51
N LEU A 576 -15.45 -27.84 7.38
CA LEU A 576 -16.68 -27.12 7.05
C LEU A 576 -16.94 -27.25 5.55
N VAL A 577 -17.99 -27.98 5.22
CA VAL A 577 -18.47 -28.26 3.86
C VAL A 577 -19.80 -27.55 3.63
N ALA A 578 -20.14 -27.28 2.38
CA ALA A 578 -21.44 -26.71 2.03
C ALA A 578 -22.58 -27.57 2.57
N LYS A 579 -23.54 -26.91 3.20
CA LYS A 579 -24.86 -27.53 3.44
C LYS A 579 -25.58 -27.55 2.10
N LYS A 580 -26.16 -28.70 1.70
CA LYS A 580 -27.01 -28.76 0.50
C LYS A 580 -28.00 -27.58 0.56
N ARG A 581 -27.85 -26.64 -0.39
CA ARG A 581 -28.77 -25.51 -0.52
C ARG A 581 -30.00 -26.03 -1.24
N LEU A 582 -31.16 -25.99 -0.54
CA LEU A 582 -32.43 -26.20 -1.20
C LEU A 582 -32.62 -25.11 -2.25
N GLN A 583 -33.00 -25.52 -3.44
CA GLN A 583 -33.33 -24.70 -4.62
C GLN A 583 -34.34 -23.62 -4.31
#